data_dd5258189071fd3796e9fca3cccd43e6
#
_entry.id   dd5258189071fd3796e9fca3cccd43e6
#
_cell.length_a   1.000
_cell.length_b   1.000
_cell.length_c   1.000
_cell.angle_alpha   90.00
_cell.angle_beta   90.00
_cell.angle_gamma   90.00
#
_symmetry.space_group_name_H-M   'P 1'
#
loop_
_entity.id
_entity.type
_entity.pdbx_description
1 polymer ?
#
loop_
_entity_poly.entity_id
_entity_poly.type
_entity_poly.pdbx_seq_one_letter_code
_entity_poly.pdbx_strand_id
1 'polypeptide(L)'
;MAVKTFTVTSEGKIIGETEIRDEINKIQLKKVKENGEPLPGAVFGIYDANNTLVQQQTSDDSGYLTFSKLGYGTYTIREIQAPYGYHPSTGEWQVTIDGTYQNPVQILTTVVNEDAPGWIRVIKTDALDGHPIAGVRFDIYALNEDGSTGDLVSTMLTNDDGVAMSESLLVGDYMVKEHEAPVGYGNSLWSEKVTVVMDETVERSVTNIPMQGQVRIVKTDAETGGSLAGAVFTVIRVSGLPSHGKEGCGEVVAVITTDAEGVAVTPVLTWGIYEIRETTVPDGYLDSGCVVTVSIPGNAD
;
A
#
# COMPACT_ATOMS: atom_id res chain seq x y z
N MET A 1 -14.53 13.00 -58.27
CA MET A 1 -15.64 13.98 -58.30
C MET A 1 -16.86 13.30 -58.86
N ALA A 2 -17.96 13.21 -58.11
CA ALA A 2 -19.22 12.77 -58.64
C ALA A 2 -19.92 13.93 -59.30
N VAL A 3 -20.15 13.89 -60.62
CA VAL A 3 -20.90 14.88 -61.37
C VAL A 3 -22.37 14.51 -61.31
N LYS A 4 -23.19 15.36 -60.67
CA LYS A 4 -24.64 15.23 -60.71
C LYS A 4 -25.21 16.16 -61.78
N THR A 5 -26.03 15.66 -62.68
CA THR A 5 -26.74 16.44 -63.69
C THR A 5 -28.20 16.55 -63.30
N PHE A 6 -28.77 17.73 -63.45
CA PHE A 6 -30.20 17.97 -63.29
C PHE A 6 -30.75 18.60 -64.59
N THR A 7 -32.03 18.37 -64.82
CA THR A 7 -32.70 18.88 -66.01
C THR A 7 -33.55 20.10 -65.63
N VAL A 8 -33.37 21.21 -66.37
CA VAL A 8 -34.26 22.37 -66.28
C VAL A 8 -35.23 22.30 -67.45
N THR A 9 -36.53 22.43 -67.18
CA THR A 9 -37.55 22.44 -68.26
C THR A 9 -37.46 23.73 -69.09
N SER A 10 -38.06 23.74 -70.27
CA SER A 10 -38.17 24.92 -71.12
C SER A 10 -38.90 26.09 -70.47
N GLU A 11 -39.61 25.87 -69.37
CA GLU A 11 -40.28 26.88 -68.54
C GLU A 11 -39.43 27.32 -67.34
N GLY A 12 -38.16 26.92 -67.26
CA GLY A 12 -37.26 27.27 -66.16
C GLY A 12 -37.52 26.54 -64.87
N LYS A 13 -38.37 25.48 -64.82
CA LYS A 13 -38.67 24.70 -63.65
C LYS A 13 -37.63 23.59 -63.46
N ILE A 14 -37.06 23.50 -62.28
CA ILE A 14 -36.15 22.42 -61.90
C ILE A 14 -36.99 21.16 -61.59
N ILE A 15 -36.69 20.08 -62.29
CA ILE A 15 -37.33 18.77 -62.05
C ILE A 15 -36.41 17.94 -61.17
N GLY A 16 -36.86 17.74 -59.91
CA GLY A 16 -36.21 16.94 -58.88
C GLY A 16 -35.44 17.79 -57.88
N GLU A 17 -35.44 17.36 -56.64
CA GLU A 17 -34.57 17.88 -55.57
C GLU A 17 -33.18 17.25 -55.73
N THR A 18 -32.15 18.08 -55.76
CA THR A 18 -30.76 17.60 -55.71
C THR A 18 -30.15 18.07 -54.40
N GLU A 19 -30.04 17.22 -53.44
CA GLU A 19 -29.31 17.44 -52.24
C GLU A 19 -27.81 17.18 -52.51
N ILE A 20 -26.97 18.20 -52.30
CA ILE A 20 -25.51 18.05 -52.32
C ILE A 20 -25.08 18.05 -50.87
N ARG A 21 -24.47 16.95 -50.47
CA ARG A 21 -23.95 16.78 -49.10
C ARG A 21 -22.44 16.74 -49.15
N ASP A 22 -21.80 17.62 -48.40
CA ASP A 22 -20.37 17.55 -48.17
C ASP A 22 -20.14 16.76 -46.87
N GLU A 23 -19.17 15.87 -46.91
CA GLU A 23 -18.76 15.10 -45.71
C GLU A 23 -17.68 15.88 -44.97
N ILE A 24 -17.79 15.82 -43.63
CA ILE A 24 -16.84 16.50 -42.73
C ILE A 24 -15.63 15.60 -42.56
N ASN A 25 -14.41 16.17 -42.74
CA ASN A 25 -13.20 15.42 -42.39
C ASN A 25 -13.13 15.15 -40.89
N LYS A 26 -12.65 13.95 -40.54
CA LYS A 26 -12.48 13.49 -39.17
C LYS A 26 -11.15 12.76 -39.02
N ILE A 27 -10.43 13.08 -37.95
CA ILE A 27 -9.23 12.37 -37.53
C ILE A 27 -9.56 11.70 -36.21
N GLN A 28 -9.40 10.40 -36.16
CA GLN A 28 -9.74 9.58 -34.99
C GLN A 28 -8.49 8.90 -34.46
N LEU A 29 -8.30 8.93 -33.14
CA LEU A 29 -7.33 8.12 -32.42
C LEU A 29 -8.08 7.17 -31.49
N LYS A 30 -7.43 6.06 -31.15
CA LYS A 30 -7.90 5.15 -30.10
C LYS A 30 -6.92 5.19 -28.94
N LYS A 31 -7.42 5.47 -27.75
CA LYS A 31 -6.68 5.46 -26.51
C LYS A 31 -6.90 4.17 -25.75
N VAL A 32 -5.83 3.50 -25.33
CA VAL A 32 -5.90 2.21 -24.62
C VAL A 32 -4.88 2.19 -23.45
N LYS A 33 -5.12 1.27 -22.52
CA LYS A 33 -4.18 0.84 -21.50
C LYS A 33 -3.13 -0.10 -22.10
N GLU A 34 -2.10 -0.46 -21.35
CA GLU A 34 -1.08 -1.44 -21.79
C GLU A 34 -1.68 -2.81 -22.18
N ASN A 35 -2.73 -3.25 -21.51
CA ASN A 35 -3.43 -4.50 -21.81
C ASN A 35 -4.35 -4.42 -23.03
N GLY A 36 -4.43 -3.26 -23.69
CA GLY A 36 -5.24 -3.00 -24.88
C GLY A 36 -6.70 -2.64 -24.61
N GLU A 37 -7.13 -2.58 -23.35
CA GLU A 37 -8.47 -2.10 -23.01
C GLU A 37 -8.63 -0.61 -23.29
N PRO A 38 -9.86 -0.13 -23.65
CA PRO A 38 -10.12 1.29 -23.80
C PRO A 38 -9.72 2.10 -22.57
N LEU A 39 -9.15 3.28 -22.80
CA LEU A 39 -8.80 4.23 -21.75
C LEU A 39 -9.53 5.56 -21.95
N PRO A 40 -10.67 5.79 -21.27
CA PRO A 40 -11.41 7.05 -21.34
C PRO A 40 -10.72 8.16 -20.54
N GLY A 41 -11.08 9.41 -20.83
CA GLY A 41 -10.64 10.58 -20.07
C GLY A 41 -9.29 11.16 -20.45
N ALA A 42 -8.56 10.58 -21.41
CA ALA A 42 -7.33 11.14 -21.93
C ALA A 42 -7.62 12.37 -22.81
N VAL A 43 -6.94 13.47 -22.55
CA VAL A 43 -7.12 14.74 -23.25
C VAL A 43 -6.03 14.94 -24.29
N PHE A 44 -6.42 15.15 -25.54
CA PHE A 44 -5.53 15.39 -26.66
C PHE A 44 -5.77 16.77 -27.30
N GLY A 45 -4.69 17.41 -27.71
CA GLY A 45 -4.71 18.63 -28.50
C GLY A 45 -4.24 18.37 -29.92
N ILE A 46 -4.87 19.07 -30.89
CA ILE A 46 -4.38 19.17 -32.25
C ILE A 46 -3.89 20.61 -32.50
N TYR A 47 -2.67 20.74 -33.01
CA TYR A 47 -1.94 21.97 -33.15
C TYR A 47 -1.62 22.24 -34.62
N ASP A 48 -1.68 23.52 -35.05
CA ASP A 48 -1.28 23.92 -36.38
C ASP A 48 0.25 23.99 -36.58
N ALA A 49 0.70 24.37 -37.78
CA ALA A 49 2.12 24.49 -38.11
C ALA A 49 2.87 25.56 -37.27
N ASN A 50 2.16 26.47 -36.62
CA ASN A 50 2.70 27.47 -35.70
C ASN A 50 2.67 27.02 -34.25
N ASN A 51 2.35 25.75 -34.00
CA ASN A 51 2.18 25.17 -32.66
C ASN A 51 1.03 25.82 -31.85
N THR A 52 0.00 26.31 -32.54
CA THR A 52 -1.19 26.89 -31.93
C THR A 52 -2.23 25.79 -31.75
N LEU A 53 -2.80 25.66 -30.55
CA LEU A 53 -3.89 24.72 -30.26
C LEU A 53 -5.14 25.09 -31.07
N VAL A 54 -5.56 24.17 -31.94
CA VAL A 54 -6.74 24.36 -32.82
C VAL A 54 -7.99 23.76 -32.21
N GLN A 55 -7.87 22.53 -31.71
CA GLN A 55 -8.95 21.81 -31.01
C GLN A 55 -8.39 20.97 -29.89
N GLN A 56 -9.26 20.66 -28.93
CA GLN A 56 -9.00 19.70 -27.84
C GLN A 56 -10.14 18.68 -27.80
N GLN A 57 -9.81 17.40 -27.58
CA GLN A 57 -10.77 16.31 -27.48
C GLN A 57 -10.38 15.40 -26.35
N THR A 58 -11.40 14.74 -25.77
CA THR A 58 -11.21 13.75 -24.69
C THR A 58 -11.65 12.38 -25.20
N SER A 59 -10.91 11.32 -24.86
CA SER A 59 -11.29 9.95 -25.20
C SER A 59 -12.59 9.54 -24.48
N ASP A 60 -13.49 8.91 -25.23
CA ASP A 60 -14.77 8.40 -24.74
C ASP A 60 -14.61 7.03 -24.04
N ASP A 61 -15.71 6.45 -23.56
CA ASP A 61 -15.74 5.14 -22.87
C ASP A 61 -15.21 3.97 -23.74
N SER A 62 -15.20 4.13 -25.05
CA SER A 62 -14.62 3.17 -26.01
C SER A 62 -13.17 3.48 -26.35
N GLY A 63 -12.60 4.51 -25.71
CA GLY A 63 -11.24 5.00 -25.92
C GLY A 63 -11.07 5.86 -27.18
N TYR A 64 -12.13 6.20 -27.90
CA TYR A 64 -12.02 7.02 -29.12
C TYR A 64 -12.10 8.49 -28.82
N LEU A 65 -11.31 9.27 -29.59
CA LEU A 65 -11.42 10.74 -29.68
C LEU A 65 -11.36 11.15 -31.16
N THR A 66 -12.10 12.23 -31.53
CA THR A 66 -12.25 12.63 -32.92
C THR A 66 -12.13 14.12 -33.07
N PHE A 67 -11.15 14.57 -33.85
CA PHE A 67 -11.06 15.94 -34.36
C PHE A 67 -11.80 16.05 -35.70
N SER A 68 -12.50 17.15 -35.94
CA SER A 68 -13.31 17.32 -37.13
C SER A 68 -13.36 18.76 -37.57
N LYS A 69 -13.79 19.00 -38.82
CA LYS A 69 -13.91 20.33 -39.44
C LYS A 69 -12.59 21.09 -39.46
N LEU A 70 -11.49 20.40 -39.70
CA LEU A 70 -10.17 21.02 -39.83
C LEU A 70 -9.98 21.56 -41.24
N GLY A 71 -9.34 22.72 -41.37
CA GLY A 71 -8.92 23.29 -42.66
C GLY A 71 -7.80 22.47 -43.29
N TYR A 72 -7.44 22.80 -44.56
CA TYR A 72 -6.25 22.23 -45.16
C TYR A 72 -4.99 22.68 -44.43
N GLY A 73 -4.06 21.77 -44.22
CA GLY A 73 -2.82 22.03 -43.48
C GLY A 73 -2.23 20.80 -42.85
N THR A 74 -1.04 20.96 -42.29
CA THR A 74 -0.37 19.92 -41.50
C THR A 74 -0.55 20.26 -40.03
N TYR A 75 -0.95 19.26 -39.27
CA TYR A 75 -1.25 19.36 -37.85
C TYR A 75 -0.40 18.35 -37.06
N THR A 76 -0.10 18.72 -35.82
CA THR A 76 0.52 17.81 -34.81
C THR A 76 -0.50 17.52 -33.71
N ILE A 77 -0.67 16.25 -33.39
CA ILE A 77 -1.53 15.78 -32.29
C ILE A 77 -0.64 15.28 -31.16
N ARG A 78 -0.96 15.64 -29.91
CA ARG A 78 -0.28 15.16 -28.72
C ARG A 78 -1.24 15.07 -27.55
N GLU A 79 -0.92 14.20 -26.62
CA GLU A 79 -1.64 14.11 -25.36
C GLU A 79 -1.30 15.32 -24.48
N ILE A 80 -2.33 16.00 -23.96
CA ILE A 80 -2.19 17.13 -23.05
C ILE A 80 -2.25 16.65 -21.59
N GLN A 81 -3.12 15.65 -21.35
CA GLN A 81 -3.35 15.12 -19.99
C GLN A 81 -3.77 13.66 -20.08
N ALA A 82 -3.08 12.81 -19.33
CA ALA A 82 -3.49 11.44 -19.08
C ALA A 82 -4.62 11.37 -18.04
N PRO A 83 -5.45 10.32 -18.06
CA PRO A 83 -6.33 10.02 -16.94
C PRO A 83 -5.51 9.76 -15.65
N TYR A 84 -6.12 10.00 -14.49
CA TYR A 84 -5.46 9.72 -13.22
C TYR A 84 -5.06 8.24 -13.10
N GLY A 85 -3.84 8.00 -12.65
CA GLY A 85 -3.25 6.67 -12.54
C GLY A 85 -2.46 6.22 -13.77
N TYR A 86 -2.26 7.10 -14.74
CA TYR A 86 -1.50 6.81 -15.96
C TYR A 86 -0.48 7.91 -16.26
N HIS A 87 0.68 7.51 -16.79
CA HIS A 87 1.64 8.45 -17.37
C HIS A 87 1.18 8.91 -18.75
N PRO A 88 1.27 10.21 -19.07
CA PRO A 88 0.92 10.69 -20.40
C PRO A 88 1.89 10.16 -21.45
N SER A 89 1.36 9.82 -22.63
CA SER A 89 2.19 9.51 -23.78
C SER A 89 2.97 10.74 -24.21
N THR A 90 4.26 10.57 -24.46
CA THR A 90 5.14 11.61 -25.00
C THR A 90 5.15 11.66 -26.55
N GLY A 91 4.35 10.79 -27.19
CA GLY A 91 4.26 10.70 -28.64
C GLY A 91 3.62 11.92 -29.27
N GLU A 92 4.10 12.25 -30.47
CA GLU A 92 3.52 13.27 -31.36
C GLU A 92 3.16 12.64 -32.70
N TRP A 93 1.98 12.94 -33.24
CA TRP A 93 1.48 12.36 -34.46
C TRP A 93 1.15 13.47 -35.44
N GLN A 94 1.80 13.45 -36.61
CA GLN A 94 1.52 14.38 -37.67
C GLN A 94 0.45 13.87 -38.63
N VAL A 95 -0.42 14.76 -39.05
CA VAL A 95 -1.45 14.49 -40.03
C VAL A 95 -1.56 15.68 -40.96
N THR A 96 -1.70 15.41 -42.28
CA THR A 96 -1.91 16.42 -43.29
C THR A 96 -3.30 16.32 -43.89
N ILE A 97 -4.05 17.39 -43.93
CA ILE A 97 -5.37 17.50 -44.57
C ILE A 97 -5.20 18.32 -45.83
N ASP A 98 -5.31 17.67 -46.99
CA ASP A 98 -5.05 18.27 -48.29
C ASP A 98 -6.18 18.09 -49.33
N GLY A 99 -7.33 17.55 -48.88
CA GLY A 99 -8.50 17.28 -49.72
C GLY A 99 -8.40 16.04 -50.63
N THR A 100 -7.32 15.27 -50.55
CA THR A 100 -7.14 14.04 -51.36
C THR A 100 -7.83 12.82 -50.75
N TYR A 101 -8.35 12.92 -49.54
CA TYR A 101 -8.96 11.83 -48.80
C TYR A 101 -10.30 11.42 -49.38
N GLN A 102 -10.41 10.13 -49.74
CA GLN A 102 -11.65 9.51 -50.18
C GLN A 102 -12.53 8.98 -49.04
N ASN A 103 -11.94 8.87 -47.85
CA ASN A 103 -12.65 8.45 -46.63
C ASN A 103 -12.71 9.63 -45.65
N PRO A 104 -13.92 10.07 -45.24
CA PRO A 104 -14.06 11.19 -44.31
C PRO A 104 -13.48 10.93 -42.91
N VAL A 105 -13.28 9.67 -42.53
CA VAL A 105 -12.70 9.29 -41.24
C VAL A 105 -11.34 8.63 -41.43
N GLN A 106 -10.30 9.23 -40.83
CA GLN A 106 -8.97 8.63 -40.78
C GLN A 106 -8.69 8.17 -39.37
N ILE A 107 -8.46 6.87 -39.22
CA ILE A 107 -7.94 6.28 -37.98
C ILE A 107 -6.42 6.43 -38.06
N LEU A 108 -5.87 7.32 -37.21
CA LEU A 108 -4.44 7.66 -37.27
C LEU A 108 -3.61 6.58 -36.56
N THR A 109 -3.93 6.28 -35.31
CA THR A 109 -3.14 5.33 -34.49
C THR A 109 -3.88 4.93 -33.23
N THR A 110 -3.34 3.90 -32.56
CA THR A 110 -3.67 3.56 -31.17
C THR A 110 -2.57 4.14 -30.28
N VAL A 111 -2.96 4.83 -29.22
CA VAL A 111 -2.04 5.43 -28.24
C VAL A 111 -2.19 4.72 -26.91
N VAL A 112 -1.08 4.23 -26.38
CA VAL A 112 -1.01 3.52 -25.09
C VAL A 112 -0.53 4.49 -24.00
N ASN A 113 -1.13 4.45 -22.81
CA ASN A 113 -0.52 5.00 -21.60
C ASN A 113 -0.09 3.88 -20.69
N GLU A 114 1.06 4.08 -20.06
CA GLU A 114 1.60 3.22 -19.03
C GLU A 114 0.92 3.52 -17.70
N ASP A 115 0.74 2.48 -16.89
CA ASP A 115 0.26 2.64 -15.52
C ASP A 115 1.26 3.48 -14.71
N ALA A 116 0.77 4.34 -13.83
CA ALA A 116 1.56 5.09 -12.88
C ALA A 116 1.25 4.57 -11.46
N PRO A 117 1.92 3.49 -11.04
CA PRO A 117 1.65 2.85 -9.75
C PRO A 117 2.17 3.66 -8.57
N GLY A 118 1.79 3.24 -7.38
CA GLY A 118 2.40 3.68 -6.13
C GLY A 118 2.70 2.50 -5.22
N TRP A 119 3.18 2.78 -4.02
CA TRP A 119 3.61 1.75 -3.06
C TRP A 119 3.11 2.07 -1.67
N ILE A 120 2.99 1.00 -0.85
CA ILE A 120 2.72 1.11 0.58
C ILE A 120 3.96 0.61 1.33
N ARG A 121 4.42 1.43 2.28
CA ARG A 121 5.49 1.10 3.20
C ARG A 121 4.97 1.09 4.62
N VAL A 122 5.20 0.00 5.35
CA VAL A 122 4.88 -0.08 6.78
C VAL A 122 6.17 -0.17 7.58
N ILE A 123 6.25 0.62 8.67
CA ILE A 123 7.32 0.55 9.67
C ILE A 123 6.70 -0.04 10.93
N LYS A 124 7.15 -1.23 11.31
CA LYS A 124 6.63 -2.00 12.44
C LYS A 124 7.59 -1.96 13.62
N THR A 125 7.12 -1.46 14.77
CA THR A 125 7.95 -1.32 15.94
C THR A 125 7.25 -1.77 17.23
N ASP A 126 8.04 -2.06 18.25
CA ASP A 126 7.60 -2.27 19.62
C ASP A 126 7.12 -0.93 20.24
N ALA A 127 5.99 -0.96 20.92
CA ALA A 127 5.38 0.25 21.49
C ALA A 127 6.09 0.76 22.75
N LEU A 128 6.93 -0.06 23.41
CA LEU A 128 7.62 0.35 24.63
C LEU A 128 8.98 1.02 24.37
N ASP A 129 9.75 0.46 23.45
CA ASP A 129 11.14 0.89 23.25
C ASP A 129 11.47 1.29 21.81
N GLY A 130 10.51 1.12 20.89
CA GLY A 130 10.68 1.47 19.48
C GLY A 130 11.52 0.49 18.66
N HIS A 131 11.89 -0.67 19.24
CA HIS A 131 12.63 -1.70 18.50
C HIS A 131 11.85 -2.15 17.25
N PRO A 132 12.54 -2.39 16.11
CA PRO A 132 11.91 -2.92 14.93
C PRO A 132 11.40 -4.34 15.14
N ILE A 133 10.25 -4.68 14.57
CA ILE A 133 9.66 -6.03 14.63
C ILE A 133 9.72 -6.66 13.23
N ALA A 134 10.58 -7.67 13.07
CA ALA A 134 10.73 -8.44 11.85
C ALA A 134 9.68 -9.55 11.73
N GLY A 135 9.45 -10.02 10.50
CA GLY A 135 8.61 -11.19 10.22
C GLY A 135 7.11 -10.98 10.37
N VAL A 136 6.64 -9.73 10.50
CA VAL A 136 5.22 -9.41 10.58
C VAL A 136 4.63 -9.31 9.18
N ARG A 137 3.58 -10.09 8.93
CA ARG A 137 2.87 -10.09 7.66
C ARG A 137 1.74 -9.07 7.66
N PHE A 138 1.67 -8.30 6.57
CA PHE A 138 0.54 -7.44 6.25
C PHE A 138 -0.12 -7.90 4.96
N ASP A 139 -1.44 -7.96 4.97
CA ASP A 139 -2.27 -8.29 3.82
C ASP A 139 -2.91 -7.01 3.27
N ILE A 140 -2.85 -6.83 1.95
CA ILE A 140 -3.39 -5.68 1.22
C ILE A 140 -4.59 -6.16 0.41
N TYR A 141 -5.75 -5.60 0.69
CA TYR A 141 -7.00 -5.92 0.01
C TYR A 141 -7.47 -4.72 -0.80
N ALA A 142 -7.99 -4.98 -2.00
CA ALA A 142 -8.74 -3.97 -2.74
C ALA A 142 -9.98 -3.55 -1.94
N LEU A 143 -10.43 -2.31 -2.10
CA LEU A 143 -11.73 -1.87 -1.58
C LEU A 143 -12.74 -1.85 -2.72
N ASN A 144 -13.93 -2.38 -2.46
CA ASN A 144 -15.07 -2.27 -3.35
C ASN A 144 -15.62 -0.84 -3.34
N GLU A 145 -16.46 -0.49 -4.32
CA GLU A 145 -17.08 0.84 -4.43
C GLU A 145 -17.92 1.22 -3.20
N ASP A 146 -18.48 0.25 -2.49
CA ASP A 146 -19.24 0.43 -1.25
C ASP A 146 -18.33 0.57 -0.01
N GLY A 147 -17.01 0.52 -0.18
CA GLY A 147 -16.01 0.60 0.89
C GLY A 147 -15.78 -0.71 1.64
N SER A 148 -16.43 -1.80 1.26
CA SER A 148 -16.17 -3.12 1.83
C SER A 148 -14.82 -3.68 1.37
N THR A 149 -14.22 -4.56 2.18
CA THR A 149 -12.98 -5.27 1.82
C THR A 149 -13.26 -6.26 0.69
N GLY A 150 -12.56 -6.11 -0.42
CA GLY A 150 -12.60 -6.99 -1.58
C GLY A 150 -11.51 -8.07 -1.55
N ASP A 151 -10.96 -8.38 -2.72
CA ASP A 151 -9.97 -9.44 -2.89
C ASP A 151 -8.60 -9.07 -2.32
N LEU A 152 -7.84 -10.09 -1.89
CA LEU A 152 -6.43 -9.96 -1.53
C LEU A 152 -5.62 -9.64 -2.79
N VAL A 153 -4.93 -8.50 -2.79
CA VAL A 153 -4.16 -8.01 -3.95
C VAL A 153 -2.67 -8.30 -3.81
N SER A 154 -2.15 -8.14 -2.57
CA SER A 154 -0.73 -8.30 -2.28
C SER A 154 -0.51 -8.62 -0.80
N THR A 155 0.68 -9.11 -0.50
CA THR A 155 1.15 -9.31 0.87
C THR A 155 2.56 -8.75 1.00
N MET A 156 2.90 -8.27 2.21
CA MET A 156 4.25 -7.80 2.51
C MET A 156 4.68 -8.30 3.89
N LEU A 157 5.99 -8.48 4.07
CA LEU A 157 6.60 -9.00 5.29
C LEU A 157 7.66 -8.02 5.78
N THR A 158 7.69 -7.73 7.09
CA THR A 158 8.73 -6.86 7.66
C THR A 158 10.08 -7.56 7.68
N ASN A 159 11.12 -6.83 7.27
CA ASN A 159 12.52 -7.22 7.36
C ASN A 159 13.07 -6.97 8.79
N ASP A 160 14.40 -7.16 8.97
CA ASP A 160 15.09 -6.97 10.26
C ASP A 160 15.02 -5.52 10.77
N ASP A 161 14.82 -4.54 9.88
CA ASP A 161 14.60 -3.14 10.26
C ASP A 161 13.12 -2.83 10.56
N GLY A 162 12.25 -3.84 10.62
CA GLY A 162 10.82 -3.68 10.83
C GLY A 162 10.08 -3.07 9.64
N VAL A 163 10.69 -3.04 8.44
CA VAL A 163 10.13 -2.41 7.26
C VAL A 163 9.52 -3.45 6.32
N ALA A 164 8.26 -3.25 5.95
CA ALA A 164 7.59 -3.97 4.87
C ALA A 164 7.29 -3.02 3.71
N MET A 165 7.46 -3.49 2.47
CA MET A 165 7.17 -2.75 1.25
C MET A 165 6.29 -3.60 0.35
N SER A 166 5.24 -2.99 -0.22
CA SER A 166 4.40 -3.66 -1.20
C SER A 166 5.10 -3.79 -2.56
N GLU A 167 4.64 -4.73 -3.39
CA GLU A 167 4.78 -4.63 -4.83
C GLU A 167 4.10 -3.35 -5.34
N SER A 168 4.29 -3.02 -6.61
CA SER A 168 3.62 -1.89 -7.26
C SER A 168 2.10 -2.09 -7.25
N LEU A 169 1.36 -1.07 -6.84
CA LEU A 169 -0.10 -1.07 -6.76
C LEU A 169 -0.66 0.02 -7.66
N LEU A 170 -1.77 -0.25 -8.30
CA LEU A 170 -2.51 0.80 -9.01
C LEU A 170 -2.98 1.85 -8.01
N VAL A 171 -3.16 3.08 -8.48
CA VAL A 171 -3.73 4.15 -7.65
C VAL A 171 -5.13 3.80 -7.19
N GLY A 172 -5.43 4.06 -5.93
CA GLY A 172 -6.75 3.74 -5.37
C GLY A 172 -6.70 3.49 -3.86
N ASP A 173 -7.82 3.06 -3.34
CA ASP A 173 -8.02 2.78 -1.93
C ASP A 173 -7.87 1.29 -1.63
N TYR A 174 -7.10 0.99 -0.61
CA TYR A 174 -6.82 -0.36 -0.14
C TYR A 174 -7.08 -0.48 1.36
N MET A 175 -7.48 -1.65 1.80
CA MET A 175 -7.48 -2.01 3.21
C MET A 175 -6.21 -2.80 3.53
N VAL A 176 -5.36 -2.26 4.38
CA VAL A 176 -4.13 -2.93 4.84
C VAL A 176 -4.38 -3.48 6.24
N LYS A 177 -4.09 -4.76 6.45
CA LYS A 177 -4.33 -5.46 7.72
C LYS A 177 -3.08 -6.20 8.17
N GLU A 178 -2.75 -6.09 9.45
CA GLU A 178 -1.83 -7.02 10.08
C GLU A 178 -2.49 -8.41 10.12
N HIS A 179 -1.80 -9.44 9.61
CA HIS A 179 -2.36 -10.78 9.46
C HIS A 179 -2.55 -11.46 10.80
N GLU A 180 -1.51 -11.41 11.62
CA GLU A 180 -1.48 -11.95 12.99
C GLU A 180 -0.48 -11.16 13.84
N ALA A 181 -0.72 -11.11 15.15
CA ALA A 181 0.22 -10.50 16.05
C ALA A 181 1.48 -11.37 16.17
N PRO A 182 2.69 -10.79 16.18
CA PRO A 182 3.91 -11.55 16.39
C PRO A 182 3.92 -12.15 17.80
N VAL A 183 4.64 -13.27 17.94
CA VAL A 183 4.78 -13.96 19.23
C VAL A 183 5.33 -13.00 20.30
N GLY A 184 4.67 -12.96 21.44
CA GLY A 184 5.05 -12.09 22.55
C GLY A 184 4.35 -10.73 22.57
N TYR A 185 3.49 -10.47 21.60
CA TYR A 185 2.70 -9.25 21.50
C TYR A 185 1.20 -9.52 21.65
N GLY A 186 0.46 -8.52 22.11
CA GLY A 186 -0.98 -8.62 22.25
C GLY A 186 -1.72 -8.74 20.91
N ASN A 187 -2.89 -9.39 20.92
CA ASN A 187 -3.68 -9.70 19.71
C ASN A 187 -4.44 -8.49 19.13
N SER A 188 -4.05 -7.27 19.43
CA SER A 188 -4.64 -6.09 18.80
C SER A 188 -4.08 -5.92 17.39
N LEU A 189 -4.81 -6.42 16.40
CA LEU A 189 -4.40 -6.35 15.00
C LEU A 189 -4.71 -4.96 14.41
N TRP A 190 -3.71 -4.38 13.78
CA TRP A 190 -3.87 -3.12 13.08
C TRP A 190 -4.57 -3.32 11.73
N SER A 191 -5.48 -2.41 11.41
CA SER A 191 -6.15 -2.35 10.11
C SER A 191 -6.48 -0.90 9.77
N GLU A 192 -6.12 -0.47 8.56
CA GLU A 192 -6.34 0.90 8.10
C GLU A 192 -6.61 0.96 6.60
N LYS A 193 -7.48 1.89 6.21
CA LYS A 193 -7.65 2.27 4.81
C LYS A 193 -6.48 3.14 4.38
N VAL A 194 -5.76 2.73 3.33
CA VAL A 194 -4.62 3.44 2.76
C VAL A 194 -4.94 3.80 1.31
N THR A 195 -4.80 5.08 0.97
CA THR A 195 -4.93 5.55 -0.43
C THR A 195 -3.56 5.56 -1.09
N VAL A 196 -3.39 4.75 -2.13
CA VAL A 196 -2.18 4.72 -2.98
C VAL A 196 -2.26 5.87 -3.97
N VAL A 197 -1.19 6.67 -4.01
CA VAL A 197 -1.03 7.83 -4.88
C VAL A 197 0.00 7.52 -5.96
N MET A 198 -0.23 8.07 -7.14
CA MET A 198 0.62 7.92 -8.33
C MET A 198 2.07 8.31 -8.03
N ASP A 199 3.02 7.42 -8.38
CA ASP A 199 4.47 7.60 -8.23
C ASP A 199 4.96 7.87 -6.81
N GLU A 200 4.13 7.60 -5.79
CA GLU A 200 4.45 7.85 -4.39
C GLU A 200 4.51 6.57 -3.55
N THR A 201 5.29 6.63 -2.49
CA THR A 201 5.27 5.64 -1.41
C THR A 201 4.50 6.20 -0.22
N VAL A 202 3.37 5.57 0.08
CA VAL A 202 2.55 5.95 1.25
C VAL A 202 3.05 5.18 2.46
N GLU A 203 3.52 5.89 3.48
CA GLU A 203 4.09 5.29 4.70
C GLU A 203 3.09 5.22 5.85
N ARG A 204 3.15 4.12 6.63
CA ARG A 204 2.43 3.94 7.90
C ARG A 204 3.37 3.39 8.97
N SER A 205 3.28 3.98 10.16
CA SER A 205 3.95 3.47 11.36
C SER A 205 2.95 2.68 12.18
N VAL A 206 3.29 1.42 12.48
CA VAL A 206 2.43 0.49 13.22
C VAL A 206 3.19 -0.07 14.40
N THR A 207 2.60 -0.02 15.59
CA THR A 207 3.22 -0.56 16.81
C THR A 207 2.43 -1.72 17.37
N ASN A 208 3.12 -2.68 18.01
CA ASN A 208 2.49 -3.68 18.86
C ASN A 208 2.96 -3.53 20.31
N ILE A 209 2.03 -3.77 21.24
CA ILE A 209 2.31 -3.71 22.68
C ILE A 209 2.77 -5.09 23.11
N PRO A 210 4.00 -5.25 23.69
CA PRO A 210 4.46 -6.53 24.17
C PRO A 210 3.64 -7.02 25.37
N MET A 211 3.47 -8.31 25.45
CA MET A 211 2.84 -8.94 26.62
C MET A 211 3.75 -8.82 27.82
N GLN A 212 3.17 -8.63 28.99
CA GLN A 212 3.87 -8.31 30.23
C GLN A 212 3.29 -9.10 31.40
N GLY A 213 4.14 -9.32 32.42
CA GLY A 213 3.72 -9.95 33.65
C GLY A 213 4.69 -9.66 34.79
N GLN A 214 4.35 -10.09 35.99
CA GLN A 214 5.19 -10.04 37.17
C GLN A 214 5.28 -11.42 37.83
N VAL A 215 6.41 -11.69 38.45
CA VAL A 215 6.60 -12.90 39.26
C VAL A 215 6.60 -12.53 40.71
N ARG A 216 5.75 -13.22 41.46
CA ARG A 216 5.71 -13.13 42.95
C ARG A 216 6.41 -14.35 43.55
N ILE A 217 7.42 -14.09 44.34
CA ILE A 217 8.18 -15.12 45.09
C ILE A 217 7.73 -15.09 46.55
N VAL A 218 7.58 -16.26 47.14
CA VAL A 218 7.33 -16.42 48.57
C VAL A 218 8.45 -17.26 49.13
N LYS A 219 9.19 -16.74 50.09
CA LYS A 219 10.29 -17.43 50.80
C LYS A 219 9.85 -17.80 52.20
N THR A 220 9.95 -19.09 52.50
CA THR A 220 9.56 -19.63 53.81
C THR A 220 10.65 -20.54 54.38
N ASP A 221 10.65 -20.67 55.69
CA ASP A 221 11.40 -21.67 56.43
C ASP A 221 10.86 -23.08 56.13
N ALA A 222 11.74 -24.01 55.82
CA ALA A 222 11.37 -25.35 55.39
C ALA A 222 10.79 -26.25 56.49
N GLU A 223 11.11 -25.93 57.77
CA GLU A 223 10.66 -26.73 58.91
C GLU A 223 9.37 -26.15 59.53
N THR A 224 9.32 -24.83 59.66
CA THR A 224 8.24 -24.15 60.38
C THR A 224 7.19 -23.53 59.46
N GLY A 225 7.51 -23.34 58.18
CA GLY A 225 6.67 -22.61 57.21
C GLY A 225 6.63 -21.10 57.47
N GLY A 226 7.42 -20.59 58.42
CA GLY A 226 7.48 -19.18 58.75
C GLY A 226 8.06 -18.32 57.59
N SER A 227 7.60 -17.10 57.48
CA SER A 227 8.07 -16.14 56.45
C SER A 227 9.53 -15.76 56.67
N LEU A 228 10.32 -15.66 55.58
CA LEU A 228 11.73 -15.30 55.62
C LEU A 228 11.98 -13.96 54.86
N ALA A 229 12.27 -12.96 55.64
CA ALA A 229 12.68 -11.65 55.10
C ALA A 229 14.17 -11.58 54.72
N GLY A 230 14.56 -10.70 53.85
CA GLY A 230 15.96 -10.40 53.52
C GLY A 230 16.62 -11.37 52.54
N ALA A 231 15.91 -12.35 52.00
CA ALA A 231 16.40 -13.19 50.90
C ALA A 231 16.49 -12.34 49.62
N VAL A 232 17.66 -12.37 48.95
CA VAL A 232 17.88 -11.61 47.71
C VAL A 232 17.85 -12.56 46.53
N PHE A 233 17.07 -12.20 45.53
CA PHE A 233 16.95 -12.93 44.26
C PHE A 233 17.42 -12.09 43.09
N THR A 234 18.22 -12.70 42.21
CA THR A 234 18.61 -12.13 40.93
C THR A 234 17.74 -12.77 39.85
N VAL A 235 17.12 -11.91 39.01
CA VAL A 235 16.29 -12.29 37.88
C VAL A 235 17.09 -12.08 36.59
N ILE A 236 17.29 -13.16 35.85
CA ILE A 236 18.13 -13.19 34.65
C ILE A 236 17.23 -13.55 33.46
N ARG A 237 17.30 -12.78 32.38
CA ARG A 237 16.60 -13.09 31.12
C ARG A 237 17.34 -14.24 30.40
N VAL A 238 16.62 -15.30 30.06
CA VAL A 238 17.13 -16.45 29.29
C VAL A 238 16.74 -16.36 27.82
N SER A 239 15.52 -15.92 27.56
CA SER A 239 15.01 -15.62 26.22
C SER A 239 14.04 -14.44 26.29
N GLY A 240 13.80 -13.78 25.17
CA GLY A 240 12.94 -12.60 25.13
C GLY A 240 12.19 -12.46 23.81
N LEU A 241 11.67 -11.26 23.56
CA LEU A 241 10.96 -10.94 22.35
C LEU A 241 11.82 -11.20 21.10
N PRO A 242 11.22 -11.70 20.01
CA PRO A 242 11.93 -11.92 18.74
C PRO A 242 12.61 -10.65 18.21
N SER A 243 12.00 -9.49 18.44
CA SER A 243 12.53 -8.18 18.06
C SER A 243 13.87 -7.83 18.74
N HIS A 244 14.15 -8.41 19.91
CA HIS A 244 15.41 -8.23 20.62
C HIS A 244 16.45 -9.32 20.29
N GLY A 245 16.08 -10.32 19.47
CA GLY A 245 16.96 -11.45 19.11
C GLY A 245 17.47 -12.19 20.33
N LYS A 246 18.80 -12.43 20.36
CA LYS A 246 19.49 -12.98 21.55
C LYS A 246 20.08 -11.88 22.44
N GLU A 247 19.89 -10.63 22.11
CA GLU A 247 20.34 -9.51 22.92
C GLU A 247 19.60 -9.53 24.27
N GLY A 248 20.33 -9.30 25.33
CA GLY A 248 19.80 -9.36 26.69
C GLY A 248 19.65 -10.77 27.30
N CYS A 249 19.98 -11.85 26.57
CA CYS A 249 20.08 -13.19 27.18
C CYS A 249 21.28 -13.24 28.12
N GLY A 250 21.02 -13.68 29.36
CA GLY A 250 22.02 -13.64 30.44
C GLY A 250 22.10 -12.31 31.18
N GLU A 251 21.29 -11.33 30.77
CA GLU A 251 21.19 -10.03 31.46
C GLU A 251 20.44 -10.14 32.79
N VAL A 252 20.98 -9.51 33.82
CA VAL A 252 20.27 -9.31 35.09
C VAL A 252 19.25 -8.18 34.90
N VAL A 253 17.98 -8.53 34.86
CA VAL A 253 16.87 -7.59 34.64
C VAL A 253 16.30 -7.03 35.96
N ALA A 254 16.51 -7.73 37.08
CA ALA A 254 16.13 -7.24 38.40
C ALA A 254 16.93 -7.94 39.51
N VAL A 255 17.08 -7.23 40.63
CA VAL A 255 17.46 -7.78 41.91
C VAL A 255 16.37 -7.40 42.91
N ILE A 256 15.76 -8.40 43.57
CA ILE A 256 14.62 -8.20 44.46
C ILE A 256 14.88 -8.85 45.81
N THR A 257 14.32 -8.29 46.87
CA THR A 257 14.53 -8.74 48.24
C THR A 257 13.18 -9.03 48.88
N THR A 258 13.08 -10.14 49.68
CA THR A 258 11.84 -10.45 50.41
C THR A 258 11.61 -9.49 51.55
N ASP A 259 10.38 -9.04 51.72
CA ASP A 259 9.87 -8.20 52.79
C ASP A 259 9.63 -9.01 54.11
N ALA A 260 9.04 -8.39 55.13
CA ALA A 260 8.73 -9.02 56.40
C ALA A 260 7.76 -10.22 56.31
N GLU A 261 6.94 -10.22 55.25
CA GLU A 261 5.99 -11.29 54.93
C GLU A 261 6.64 -12.40 54.07
N GLY A 262 7.97 -12.30 53.81
CA GLY A 262 8.73 -13.24 53.00
C GLY A 262 8.43 -13.12 51.50
N VAL A 263 7.90 -11.97 51.05
CA VAL A 263 7.44 -11.78 49.67
C VAL A 263 8.39 -10.85 48.90
N ALA A 264 8.71 -11.24 47.67
CA ALA A 264 9.35 -10.39 46.72
C ALA A 264 8.56 -10.40 45.38
N VAL A 265 8.43 -9.25 44.72
CA VAL A 265 7.74 -9.13 43.44
C VAL A 265 8.69 -8.49 42.42
N THR A 266 8.78 -9.07 41.25
CA THR A 266 9.59 -8.48 40.15
C THR A 266 9.00 -7.16 39.67
N PRO A 267 9.81 -6.30 39.07
CA PRO A 267 9.27 -5.29 38.13
C PRO A 267 8.41 -5.97 37.06
N VAL A 268 7.70 -5.18 36.26
CA VAL A 268 7.01 -5.70 35.07
C VAL A 268 8.05 -6.24 34.10
N LEU A 269 7.92 -7.50 33.73
CA LEU A 269 8.76 -8.21 32.77
C LEU A 269 7.98 -8.36 31.46
N THR A 270 8.66 -8.25 30.34
CA THR A 270 8.08 -8.54 29.03
C THR A 270 8.01 -10.05 28.79
N TRP A 271 7.28 -10.49 27.75
CA TRP A 271 7.27 -11.87 27.32
C TRP A 271 8.67 -12.46 27.22
N GLY A 272 8.85 -13.68 27.75
CA GLY A 272 10.14 -14.36 27.74
C GLY A 272 10.28 -15.39 28.83
N ILE A 273 11.46 -16.01 28.87
CA ILE A 273 11.86 -16.97 29.89
C ILE A 273 12.91 -16.31 30.78
N TYR A 274 12.74 -16.48 32.08
CA TYR A 274 13.61 -15.90 33.10
C TYR A 274 14.05 -16.99 34.06
N GLU A 275 15.33 -16.91 34.49
CA GLU A 275 15.84 -17.64 35.63
C GLU A 275 15.87 -16.73 36.85
N ILE A 276 15.37 -17.26 37.99
CA ILE A 276 15.39 -16.58 39.27
C ILE A 276 16.28 -17.40 40.19
N ARG A 277 17.35 -16.76 40.66
CA ARG A 277 18.35 -17.39 41.53
C ARG A 277 18.42 -16.65 42.87
N GLU A 278 18.39 -17.40 43.97
CA GLU A 278 18.72 -16.83 45.28
C GLU A 278 20.21 -16.53 45.33
N THR A 279 20.60 -15.30 45.57
CA THR A 279 22.00 -14.83 45.59
C THR A 279 22.44 -14.44 47.00
N THR A 280 21.51 -14.21 47.89
CA THR A 280 21.78 -14.00 49.31
C THR A 280 20.67 -14.68 50.12
N VAL A 281 21.04 -15.56 51.00
CA VAL A 281 20.13 -16.24 51.94
C VAL A 281 20.00 -15.45 53.24
N PRO A 282 18.87 -15.48 53.95
CA PRO A 282 18.72 -14.91 55.29
C PRO A 282 19.70 -15.48 56.30
N ASP A 283 20.06 -14.72 57.32
CA ASP A 283 20.97 -15.15 58.37
C ASP A 283 20.47 -16.43 59.07
N GLY A 284 21.36 -17.40 59.21
CA GLY A 284 21.05 -18.70 59.84
C GLY A 284 20.51 -19.79 58.89
N TYR A 285 20.37 -19.47 57.59
CA TYR A 285 19.92 -20.42 56.56
C TYR A 285 21.04 -20.78 55.59
N LEU A 286 20.89 -21.93 54.95
CA LEU A 286 21.82 -22.41 53.94
C LEU A 286 21.26 -22.15 52.54
N ASP A 287 22.15 -21.77 51.60
CA ASP A 287 21.80 -21.68 50.21
C ASP A 287 21.39 -23.03 49.65
N SER A 288 20.18 -23.14 49.16
CA SER A 288 19.66 -24.38 48.53
C SER A 288 20.19 -24.59 47.13
N GLY A 289 20.85 -23.59 46.52
CA GLY A 289 21.26 -23.60 45.13
C GLY A 289 20.06 -23.63 44.11
N CYS A 290 18.86 -23.32 44.63
CA CYS A 290 17.65 -23.41 43.83
C CYS A 290 17.63 -22.35 42.72
N VAL A 291 17.40 -22.81 41.49
CA VAL A 291 17.13 -21.95 40.29
C VAL A 291 15.72 -22.26 39.84
N VAL A 292 14.89 -21.22 39.77
CA VAL A 292 13.52 -21.33 39.27
C VAL A 292 13.44 -20.70 37.88
N THR A 293 12.97 -21.50 36.92
CA THR A 293 12.67 -21.01 35.59
C THR A 293 11.19 -20.61 35.49
N VAL A 294 10.92 -19.37 35.07
CA VAL A 294 9.56 -18.88 34.91
C VAL A 294 9.39 -18.35 33.47
N SER A 295 8.18 -18.49 32.94
CA SER A 295 7.80 -17.94 31.64
C SER A 295 6.76 -16.84 31.87
N ILE A 296 7.01 -15.66 31.29
CA ILE A 296 5.96 -14.69 31.05
C ILE A 296 5.35 -15.08 29.70
N PRO A 297 4.08 -15.54 29.66
CA PRO A 297 3.50 -16.13 28.47
C PRO A 297 3.39 -15.10 27.37
N GLY A 298 3.55 -15.60 26.12
CA GLY A 298 3.17 -14.89 24.89
C GLY A 298 1.65 -14.97 24.68
N ASN A 299 1.22 -14.78 23.44
CA ASN A 299 -0.19 -14.88 23.08
C ASN A 299 -0.80 -16.14 23.72
N ALA A 300 -1.89 -15.95 24.44
CA ALA A 300 -2.65 -17.07 24.95
C ALA A 300 -3.19 -17.86 23.74
N ASP A 301 -2.89 -19.18 23.73
CA ASP A 301 -3.56 -20.13 22.85
C ASP A 301 -5.09 -20.13 23.13
#